data_1eb61d1a2d71478d7e0ef458aa4e8e4b
#
_entry.id   1eb61d1a2d71478d7e0ef458aa4e8e4b
#
_cell.length_a   1.000
_cell.length_b   1.000
_cell.length_c   1.000
_cell.angle_alpha   90.00
_cell.angle_beta   90.00
_cell.angle_gamma   90.00
#
_symmetry.space_group_name_H-M   'P 1'
#
loop_
_entity.id
_entity.type
_entity.pdbx_description
1 polymer ?
#
loop_
_entity_poly.entity_id
_entity_poly.type
_entity_poly.pdbx_seq_one_letter_code
_entity_poly.pdbx_strand_id
1 'polypeptide(L)'
;MLVMIDNYDSFTYNLVQYLGELGEEVKTFRNDEITIEEIAALNPDRIMLSPGPCTPNEAGISLAVIEHFSGKVPLMGVCLGHQSIGQAFGGKVVHAKQIMHGKTSEMTHTGVGVFSGIESPYTICLLYTSPSPRDQRGSRMPSSA
;
A
#
# COMPACT_ATOMS: atom_id res chain seq x y z
N MET A 1 -15.00 6.07 8.78
CA MET A 1 -13.70 6.06 9.47
C MET A 1 -12.77 5.08 8.76
N LEU A 2 -11.53 5.49 8.56
CA LEU A 2 -10.50 4.68 7.92
C LEU A 2 -9.47 4.25 8.95
N VAL A 3 -9.12 2.96 8.95
CA VAL A 3 -8.02 2.45 9.76
C VAL A 3 -6.77 2.40 8.89
N MET A 4 -5.71 3.04 9.34
CA MET A 4 -4.39 3.01 8.72
C MET A 4 -3.49 2.06 9.49
N ILE A 5 -2.96 1.05 8.82
CA ILE A 5 -1.94 0.18 9.41
C ILE A 5 -0.58 0.75 9.04
N ASP A 6 0.13 1.22 10.05
CA ASP A 6 1.44 1.84 9.90
C ASP A 6 2.53 0.76 9.92
N ASN A 7 3.20 0.58 8.82
CA ASN A 7 4.32 -0.36 8.68
C ASN A 7 5.67 0.27 9.04
N TYR A 8 5.67 1.22 9.98
CA TYR A 8 6.89 1.88 10.47
C TYR A 8 7.59 2.70 9.40
N ASP A 9 6.81 3.48 8.67
CA ASP A 9 7.32 4.37 7.64
C ASP A 9 6.97 5.82 7.92
N SER A 10 7.95 6.71 7.76
CA SER A 10 7.72 8.14 7.99
C SER A 10 6.68 8.74 7.05
N PHE A 11 6.51 8.17 5.86
CA PHE A 11 5.55 8.64 4.89
C PHE A 11 4.10 8.34 5.30
N THR A 12 3.89 7.48 6.29
CA THR A 12 2.54 7.17 6.78
C THR A 12 1.81 8.43 7.25
N TYR A 13 2.51 9.33 7.93
CA TYR A 13 1.89 10.58 8.39
C TYR A 13 1.48 11.49 7.24
N ASN A 14 2.24 11.50 6.16
CA ASN A 14 1.85 12.26 4.97
C ASN A 14 0.53 11.72 4.38
N LEU A 15 0.39 10.40 4.33
CA LEU A 15 -0.85 9.78 3.87
C LEU A 15 -2.02 10.12 4.80
N VAL A 16 -1.80 10.06 6.11
CA VAL A 16 -2.81 10.42 7.11
C VAL A 16 -3.25 11.87 6.92
N GLN A 17 -2.29 12.76 6.70
CA GLN A 17 -2.57 14.17 6.48
C GLN A 17 -3.38 14.39 5.21
N TYR A 18 -3.02 13.77 4.10
CA TYR A 18 -3.76 13.88 2.85
C TYR A 18 -5.20 13.38 3.00
N LEU A 19 -5.38 12.26 3.68
CA LEU A 19 -6.71 11.72 3.93
C LEU A 19 -7.53 12.65 4.82
N GLY A 20 -6.90 13.24 5.83
CA GLY A 20 -7.55 14.23 6.68
C GLY A 20 -7.99 15.47 5.91
N GLU A 21 -7.17 15.94 4.98
CA GLU A 21 -7.52 17.06 4.11
C GLU A 21 -8.72 16.75 3.21
N LEU A 22 -8.91 15.48 2.87
CA LEU A 22 -10.06 15.02 2.12
C LEU A 22 -11.30 14.79 2.99
N GLY A 23 -11.19 15.06 4.29
CA GLY A 23 -12.32 14.91 5.21
C GLY A 23 -12.47 13.54 5.83
N GLU A 24 -11.50 12.66 5.67
CA GLU A 24 -11.56 11.32 6.25
C GLU A 24 -11.12 11.32 7.71
N GLU A 25 -11.86 10.62 8.56
CA GLU A 25 -11.43 10.33 9.92
C GLU A 25 -10.50 9.13 9.88
N VAL A 26 -9.23 9.33 10.24
CA VAL A 26 -8.21 8.29 10.18
C VAL A 26 -7.74 7.91 11.57
N LYS A 27 -7.77 6.61 11.87
CA LYS A 27 -7.15 6.05 13.08
C LYS A 27 -5.96 5.22 12.65
N THR A 28 -4.79 5.55 13.19
CA THR A 28 -3.53 4.94 12.81
C THR A 28 -3.03 4.01 13.91
N PHE A 29 -2.66 2.80 13.53
CA PHE A 29 -2.08 1.81 14.43
C PHE A 29 -0.89 1.17 13.76
N ARG A 30 0.18 0.95 14.52
CA ARG A 30 1.32 0.22 14.01
C ARG A 30 1.00 -1.25 13.81
N ASN A 31 1.69 -1.86 12.89
CA ASN A 31 1.39 -3.24 12.46
C ASN A 31 1.65 -4.31 13.54
N ASP A 32 2.21 -3.95 14.66
CA ASP A 32 2.45 -4.83 15.81
C ASP A 32 1.75 -4.34 17.09
N GLU A 33 0.90 -3.33 16.97
CA GLU A 33 0.23 -2.72 18.12
C GLU A 33 -1.28 -2.93 18.14
N ILE A 34 -1.83 -3.65 17.19
CA ILE A 34 -3.27 -3.89 17.11
C ILE A 34 -3.53 -5.32 16.62
N THR A 35 -4.65 -5.88 17.02
CA THR A 35 -5.07 -7.21 16.60
C THR A 35 -6.21 -7.14 15.59
N ILE A 36 -6.46 -8.25 14.91
CA ILE A 36 -7.57 -8.37 13.96
C ILE A 36 -8.89 -8.11 14.67
N GLU A 37 -9.05 -8.66 15.87
CA GLU A 37 -10.28 -8.49 16.65
C GLU A 37 -10.51 -7.03 17.04
N GLU A 38 -9.47 -6.32 17.38
CA GLU A 38 -9.56 -4.89 17.72
C GLU A 38 -9.94 -4.06 16.50
N ILE A 39 -9.37 -4.37 15.34
CA ILE A 39 -9.75 -3.70 14.09
C ILE A 39 -11.21 -3.96 13.77
N ALA A 40 -11.65 -5.21 13.88
CA ALA A 40 -13.03 -5.58 13.63
C ALA A 40 -14.00 -4.85 14.58
N ALA A 41 -13.60 -4.70 15.84
CA ALA A 41 -14.40 -3.99 16.83
C ALA A 41 -14.56 -2.49 16.50
N LEU A 42 -13.59 -1.91 15.83
CA LEU A 42 -13.66 -0.51 15.36
C LEU A 42 -14.66 -0.35 14.22
N ASN A 43 -15.01 -1.42 13.55
CA ASN A 43 -15.93 -1.42 12.41
C ASN A 43 -15.56 -0.35 11.35
N PRO A 44 -14.35 -0.39 10.78
CA PRO A 44 -13.91 0.62 9.83
C PRO A 44 -14.67 0.53 8.52
N ASP A 45 -14.85 1.68 7.88
CA ASP A 45 -15.40 1.73 6.52
C ASP A 45 -14.35 1.37 5.47
N ARG A 46 -13.08 1.61 5.79
CA ARG A 46 -11.94 1.37 4.88
C ARG A 46 -10.72 1.04 5.69
N ILE A 47 -9.80 0.29 5.06
CA ILE A 47 -8.50 0.00 5.65
C ILE A 47 -7.42 0.35 4.64
N MET A 48 -6.39 1.05 5.09
CA MET A 48 -5.21 1.35 4.27
C MET A 48 -3.97 0.78 4.92
N LEU A 49 -3.10 0.20 4.10
CA LEU A 49 -1.83 -0.35 4.52
C LEU A 49 -0.72 0.57 4.00
N SER A 50 0.10 1.08 4.90
CA SER A 50 1.10 2.08 4.57
C SER A 50 2.34 1.50 3.89
N PRO A 51 3.19 2.37 3.34
CA PRO A 51 4.57 1.97 3.03
C PRO A 51 5.28 1.43 4.26
N GLY A 52 6.39 0.76 4.06
CA GLY A 52 7.22 0.26 5.13
C GLY A 52 8.50 -0.36 4.61
N PRO A 53 9.41 -0.69 5.51
CA PRO A 53 10.65 -1.35 5.15
C PRO A 53 10.45 -2.83 4.89
N CYS A 54 11.47 -3.45 4.31
CA CYS A 54 11.57 -4.91 4.13
C CYS A 54 10.50 -5.49 3.20
N THR A 55 10.00 -6.66 3.51
CA THR A 55 9.07 -7.41 2.67
C THR A 55 7.73 -7.63 3.39
N PRO A 56 6.69 -8.06 2.66
CA PRO A 56 5.40 -8.34 3.30
C PRO A 56 5.46 -9.34 4.46
N ASN A 57 6.39 -10.27 4.43
CA ASN A 57 6.53 -11.25 5.52
C ASN A 57 6.93 -10.60 6.85
N GLU A 58 7.51 -9.41 6.80
CA GLU A 58 7.99 -8.68 7.95
C GLU A 58 7.07 -7.50 8.32
N ALA A 59 5.90 -7.44 7.73
CA ALA A 59 4.96 -6.33 7.91
C ALA A 59 3.91 -6.61 9.01
N GLY A 60 4.30 -7.34 10.04
CA GLY A 60 3.42 -7.61 11.18
C GLY A 60 2.10 -8.24 10.76
N ILE A 61 0.98 -7.64 11.16
CA ILE A 61 -0.34 -8.19 10.89
C ILE A 61 -0.87 -7.87 9.48
N SER A 62 -0.09 -7.19 8.64
CA SER A 62 -0.61 -6.71 7.35
C SER A 62 -1.20 -7.82 6.48
N LEU A 63 -0.51 -8.95 6.36
CA LEU A 63 -1.04 -10.07 5.57
C LEU A 63 -2.33 -10.62 6.18
N ALA A 64 -2.38 -10.78 7.50
CA ALA A 64 -3.57 -11.27 8.19
C ALA A 64 -4.75 -10.30 8.05
N VAL A 65 -4.48 -9.00 8.08
CA VAL A 65 -5.51 -7.98 7.84
C VAL A 65 -6.12 -8.15 6.45
N ILE A 66 -5.27 -8.32 5.45
CA ILE A 66 -5.73 -8.50 4.08
C ILE A 66 -6.59 -9.76 3.97
N GLU A 67 -6.11 -10.88 4.50
CA GLU A 67 -6.84 -12.15 4.44
C GLU A 67 -8.18 -12.07 5.14
N HIS A 68 -8.23 -11.43 6.31
CA HIS A 68 -9.47 -11.37 7.10
C HIS A 68 -10.49 -10.40 6.51
N PHE A 69 -10.06 -9.22 6.07
CA PHE A 69 -10.97 -8.16 5.67
C PHE A 69 -11.25 -8.13 4.16
N SER A 70 -10.54 -8.90 3.38
CA SER A 70 -10.78 -8.98 1.94
C SER A 70 -12.23 -9.41 1.66
N GLY A 71 -12.89 -8.67 0.79
CA GLY A 71 -14.29 -8.91 0.48
C GLY A 71 -15.28 -8.38 1.52
N LYS A 72 -14.80 -7.89 2.65
CA LYS A 72 -15.65 -7.34 3.72
C LYS A 72 -15.52 -5.83 3.86
N VAL A 73 -14.30 -5.33 3.71
CA VAL A 73 -13.99 -3.91 3.85
C VAL A 73 -13.06 -3.51 2.69
N PRO A 74 -13.30 -2.36 2.05
CA PRO A 74 -12.37 -1.88 1.03
C PRO A 74 -10.96 -1.72 1.59
N LEU A 75 -10.00 -2.30 0.87
CA LEU A 75 -8.60 -2.31 1.23
C LEU A 75 -7.79 -1.55 0.19
N MET A 76 -6.85 -0.74 0.63
CA MET A 76 -5.87 -0.10 -0.24
C MET A 76 -4.49 -0.23 0.36
N GLY A 77 -3.51 -0.50 -0.48
CA GLY A 77 -2.12 -0.59 -0.05
C GLY A 77 -1.23 0.34 -0.85
N VAL A 78 -0.27 0.95 -0.16
CA VAL A 78 0.74 1.80 -0.77
C VAL A 78 2.10 1.18 -0.53
N CYS A 79 2.89 0.99 -1.58
CA CYS A 79 4.23 0.44 -1.50
C CYS A 79 4.24 -0.96 -0.85
N LEU A 80 4.77 -1.10 0.35
CA LEU A 80 4.76 -2.37 1.09
C LEU A 80 3.33 -2.89 1.27
N GLY A 81 2.38 -2.01 1.53
CA GLY A 81 0.97 -2.40 1.63
C GLY A 81 0.44 -2.98 0.33
N HIS A 82 0.79 -2.38 -0.80
CA HIS A 82 0.42 -2.91 -2.12
C HIS A 82 1.07 -4.27 -2.38
N GLN A 83 2.34 -4.41 -2.05
CA GLN A 83 3.05 -5.68 -2.17
C GLN A 83 2.42 -6.77 -1.31
N SER A 84 1.98 -6.39 -0.12
CA SER A 84 1.30 -7.31 0.80
C SER A 84 -0.03 -7.81 0.23
N ILE A 85 -0.77 -6.92 -0.42
CA ILE A 85 -2.01 -7.32 -1.10
C ILE A 85 -1.68 -8.30 -2.24
N GLY A 86 -0.68 -7.97 -3.06
CA GLY A 86 -0.27 -8.86 -4.12
C GLY A 86 0.13 -10.24 -3.61
N GLN A 87 0.89 -10.30 -2.54
CA GLN A 87 1.33 -11.57 -1.95
C GLN A 87 0.17 -12.36 -1.33
N ALA A 88 -0.73 -11.68 -0.65
CA ALA A 88 -1.90 -12.34 -0.03
C ALA A 88 -2.79 -13.02 -1.07
N PHE A 89 -2.83 -12.51 -2.29
CA PHE A 89 -3.59 -13.10 -3.39
C PHE A 89 -2.74 -13.98 -4.31
N GLY A 90 -1.61 -14.47 -3.83
CA GLY A 90 -0.78 -15.43 -4.56
C GLY A 90 0.27 -14.82 -5.46
N GLY A 91 0.41 -13.50 -5.47
CA GLY A 91 1.46 -12.83 -6.22
C GLY A 91 2.83 -13.07 -5.62
N LYS A 92 3.85 -12.96 -6.44
CA LYS A 92 5.23 -13.12 -6.00
C LYS A 92 5.97 -11.80 -6.10
N VAL A 93 6.54 -11.38 -5.00
CA VAL A 93 7.34 -10.16 -4.95
C VAL A 93 8.77 -10.52 -5.34
N VAL A 94 9.26 -9.93 -6.41
CA VAL A 94 10.58 -10.21 -6.97
C VAL A 94 11.33 -8.92 -7.27
N HIS A 95 12.64 -8.98 -7.38
CA HIS A 95 13.44 -7.81 -7.69
C HIS A 95 13.23 -7.34 -9.12
N ALA A 96 13.20 -6.04 -9.34
CA ALA A 96 13.18 -5.47 -10.67
C ALA A 96 14.46 -5.78 -11.43
N LYS A 97 14.36 -5.76 -12.75
CA LYS A 97 15.55 -5.95 -13.60
C LYS A 97 16.55 -4.80 -13.43
N GLN A 98 16.06 -3.62 -13.08
CA GLN A 98 16.88 -2.43 -12.94
C GLN A 98 16.43 -1.67 -11.70
N ILE A 99 17.40 -1.24 -10.90
CA ILE A 99 17.14 -0.42 -9.72
C ILE A 99 16.86 1.00 -10.19
N MET A 100 15.73 1.54 -9.75
CA MET A 100 15.31 2.90 -10.05
C MET A 100 15.03 3.63 -8.74
N HIS A 101 15.92 4.53 -8.35
CA HIS A 101 15.71 5.33 -7.16
C HIS A 101 15.93 6.80 -7.47
N GLY A 102 15.02 7.64 -7.04
CA GLY A 102 15.09 9.07 -7.30
C GLY A 102 14.97 9.45 -8.77
N LYS A 103 14.55 8.51 -9.61
CA LYS A 103 14.37 8.72 -11.04
C LYS A 103 12.89 8.74 -11.38
N THR A 104 12.55 9.43 -12.46
CA THR A 104 11.19 9.45 -12.96
C THR A 104 10.98 8.34 -13.97
N SER A 105 9.75 7.90 -14.08
CA SER A 105 9.32 6.93 -15.07
C SER A 105 7.90 7.25 -15.49
N GLU A 106 7.55 6.91 -16.71
CA GLU A 106 6.18 7.04 -17.16
C GLU A 106 5.39 5.79 -16.83
N MET A 107 4.22 5.98 -16.27
CA MET A 107 3.29 4.91 -15.94
C MET A 107 2.05 5.05 -16.78
N THR A 108 1.63 3.96 -17.40
CA THR A 108 0.36 3.93 -18.15
C THR A 108 -0.71 3.27 -17.31
N HIS A 109 -1.94 3.70 -17.49
CA HIS A 109 -3.10 3.15 -16.79
C HIS A 109 -4.34 3.27 -17.65
N THR A 110 -5.42 2.62 -17.24
CA THR A 110 -6.67 2.59 -17.99
C THR A 110 -7.69 3.63 -17.53
N GLY A 111 -7.34 4.47 -16.57
CA GLY A 111 -8.24 5.49 -16.04
C GLY A 111 -9.33 4.96 -15.11
N VAL A 112 -9.18 3.76 -14.60
CA VAL A 112 -10.17 3.09 -13.76
C VAL A 112 -9.77 3.15 -12.29
N GLY A 113 -10.75 3.18 -11.40
CA GLY A 113 -10.50 3.17 -9.95
C GLY A 113 -9.75 4.41 -9.50
N VAL A 114 -8.64 4.21 -8.80
CA VAL A 114 -7.82 5.31 -8.26
C VAL A 114 -7.18 6.18 -9.35
N PHE A 115 -7.16 5.72 -10.59
CA PHE A 115 -6.60 6.47 -11.72
C PHE A 115 -7.66 7.26 -12.50
N SER A 116 -8.90 7.23 -12.04
CA SER A 116 -9.97 7.97 -12.70
C SER A 116 -9.67 9.48 -12.69
N GLY A 117 -9.71 10.10 -13.86
CA GLY A 117 -9.42 11.52 -14.00
C GLY A 117 -7.94 11.88 -14.06
N ILE A 118 -7.04 10.90 -14.01
CA ILE A 118 -5.60 11.11 -14.12
C ILE A 118 -5.17 10.80 -15.55
N GLU A 119 -4.30 11.64 -16.11
CA GLU A 119 -3.80 11.44 -17.47
C GLU A 119 -2.96 10.17 -17.59
N SER A 120 -2.98 9.54 -18.75
CA SER A 120 -2.11 8.43 -19.09
C SER A 120 -1.37 8.74 -20.40
N PRO A 121 -0.03 8.63 -20.47
CA PRO A 121 0.86 8.22 -19.37
C PRO A 121 0.98 9.29 -18.29
N TYR A 122 1.36 8.86 -17.11
CA TYR A 122 1.57 9.73 -15.96
C TYR A 122 3.00 9.57 -15.45
N THR A 123 3.69 10.68 -15.23
CA THR A 123 5.08 10.64 -14.75
C THR A 123 5.10 10.42 -13.24
N ILE A 124 5.80 9.39 -12.82
CA ILE A 124 5.98 9.07 -11.41
C ILE A 124 7.45 9.13 -11.03
N CYS A 125 7.71 9.35 -9.76
CA CYS A 125 9.05 9.31 -9.20
C CYS A 125 9.19 8.07 -8.31
N LEU A 126 10.27 7.34 -8.49
CA LEU A 126 10.58 6.16 -7.71
C LEU A 126 11.53 6.54 -6.58
N LEU A 127 11.10 6.37 -5.33
CA LEU A 127 11.78 6.90 -4.16
C LEU A 127 12.24 5.79 -3.21
N TYR A 128 13.13 4.90 -3.68
CA TYR A 128 13.64 3.84 -2.84
C TYR A 128 15.14 3.93 -2.69
N THR A 129 15.61 3.71 -1.49
CA THR A 129 17.02 3.68 -1.17
C THR A 129 17.68 2.36 -1.50
N SER A 130 16.90 1.32 -1.72
CA SER A 130 17.38 -0.01 -2.08
C SER A 130 16.38 -0.68 -2.99
N PRO A 131 16.74 -1.78 -3.66
CA PRO A 131 15.80 -2.51 -4.47
C PRO A 131 14.56 -2.86 -3.64
N SER A 132 13.43 -2.43 -4.15
CA SER A 132 12.15 -2.71 -3.51
C SER A 132 11.39 -3.67 -4.40
N PRO A 133 10.62 -4.57 -3.84
CA PRO A 133 9.78 -5.43 -4.66
C PRO A 133 8.92 -4.68 -5.64
N ARG A 134 8.50 -3.47 -5.31
CA ARG A 134 7.67 -2.71 -6.21
C ARG A 134 8.43 -2.06 -7.36
N ASP A 135 9.76 -1.98 -7.30
CA ASP A 135 10.57 -1.51 -8.41
C ASP A 135 10.75 -2.58 -9.46
N GLN A 136 10.11 -3.70 -9.31
CA GLN A 136 10.40 -4.87 -10.09
C GLN A 136 9.59 -4.92 -11.35
N ARG A 137 10.29 -5.11 -12.40
CA ARG A 137 9.71 -5.16 -13.71
C ARG A 137 8.94 -6.43 -13.97
N GLY A 138 9.41 -7.53 -13.44
CA GLY A 138 8.76 -8.80 -13.59
C GLY A 138 7.58 -9.01 -12.68
N SER A 139 7.26 -8.03 -11.87
CA SER A 139 6.15 -8.12 -10.95
C SER A 139 4.84 -8.35 -11.69
N ARG A 140 4.04 -9.24 -11.17
CA ARG A 140 2.69 -9.48 -11.67
C ARG A 140 1.68 -8.59 -11.01
N MET A 141 2.11 -7.80 -10.04
CA MET A 141 1.21 -6.91 -9.38
C MET A 141 0.79 -5.80 -10.31
N PRO A 142 -0.41 -5.34 -10.21
CA PRO A 142 -0.83 -4.14 -10.90
C PRO A 142 0.13 -3.05 -10.53
N SER A 143 0.41 -2.31 -11.51
CA SER A 143 1.23 -1.26 -11.27
C SER A 143 0.90 -0.47 -10.19
N SER A 144 1.34 -0.18 -9.61
CA SER A 144 1.09 0.47 -8.77
C SER A 144 1.19 1.35 -8.48
N ALA A 145 1.12 1.25 -8.62
CA ALA A 145 1.15 2.09 -8.20
C ALA A 145 1.30 2.61 -7.50
#